data_d2264b070d9d2fc00581861065d13405
#
_entry.id   d2264b070d9d2fc00581861065d13405
#
_cell.length_a   1.000
_cell.length_b   1.000
_cell.length_c   1.000
_cell.angle_alpha   90.00
_cell.angle_beta   90.00
_cell.angle_gamma   90.00
#
_symmetry.space_group_name_H-M   'P 1'
#
loop_
_entity.id
_entity.type
_entity.pdbx_description
1 polymer ?
#
loop_
_entity_poly.entity_id
_entity_poly.type
_entity_poly.pdbx_seq_one_letter_code
_entity_poly.pdbx_strand_id
1 'polypeptide(L)'
;MVNFKENEELKTLNHSCAHLMAQAIKHLYPQAKFWVGPVVAEGFYYDVDLGEDVIRDEDIEKIEKEMKKVAKSGKKIMRREVSKAEAMEMFKDDEYKLDLISDLEDGNITVYDQGDFTDLCRGPHVDNVKLCRNFKLIRHSGAYWKGDSKNKVLQRIYGVCFPTAEELEAHLQLLEEAKERDHRKIGKDMNLFMVDDLVGRGLPMFLPKGYVIWQELENYIKNKERKLGYLHVMTPCVGTVNLYKTSGHWDHYKENMFPPMEMEGESFVLRPMNCPHHMMIYANRRHSYTDLPIRIGEIAHDFRYESSGTLKGIERGRHFCQNDAHLFVTPEQIEDEFTKVVDLIFSTYKDFGITNYRCVLSLRDPANKEKYHDDDAMWNKAEDALRTVLNDLKIDYTEEIGEAAFYGPKLDVNVQPAVGNEITLSTCQRDFCLPAKFNLSYVDRDGEKKTPVVLHRAILGSLDRFMAYILEETKGNLPTWLAPVQVRVMPVKTDNEELTAYAKEICDALEAKDVRVELDDRSEKLGYRMREGQVQKVPYLLVVGFNEKEDRTVSFRLHGEKDTTVLPLDEFVEKLENEIKNKLRTHIGAEK
;
A
#
# COMPACT_ATOMS: atom_id res chain seq x y z
N MET A 1 -5.44 -2.11 12.84
CA MET A 1 -6.67 -2.95 13.03
C MET A 1 -6.33 -4.17 13.87
N VAL A 2 -7.32 -4.74 14.59
CA VAL A 2 -7.11 -5.95 15.40
C VAL A 2 -6.86 -7.14 14.49
N ASN A 3 -5.83 -7.94 14.78
CA ASN A 3 -5.61 -9.23 14.14
C ASN A 3 -6.32 -10.33 14.94
N PHE A 4 -7.43 -10.85 14.41
CA PHE A 4 -8.25 -11.85 15.09
C PHE A 4 -7.56 -13.20 15.28
N LYS A 5 -6.52 -13.52 14.50
CA LYS A 5 -5.75 -14.77 14.65
C LYS A 5 -4.79 -14.74 15.86
N GLU A 6 -4.29 -13.57 16.21
CA GLU A 6 -3.27 -13.39 17.24
C GLU A 6 -3.88 -13.20 18.65
N ASN A 7 -5.16 -12.86 18.74
CA ASN A 7 -5.88 -12.73 19.99
C ASN A 7 -6.73 -13.98 20.24
N GLU A 8 -6.33 -14.83 21.17
CA GLU A 8 -6.97 -16.14 21.43
C GLU A 8 -8.43 -16.02 21.88
N GLU A 9 -8.80 -14.96 22.60
CA GLU A 9 -10.19 -14.71 23.01
C GLU A 9 -11.06 -14.36 21.81
N LEU A 10 -10.63 -13.39 21.00
CA LEU A 10 -11.34 -13.00 19.78
C LEU A 10 -11.36 -14.12 18.73
N LYS A 11 -10.30 -14.90 18.64
CA LYS A 11 -10.21 -16.07 17.76
C LYS A 11 -11.27 -17.11 18.13
N THR A 12 -11.36 -17.47 19.42
CA THR A 12 -12.37 -18.44 19.92
C THR A 12 -13.80 -17.91 19.71
N LEU A 13 -14.03 -16.63 19.98
CA LEU A 13 -15.33 -15.98 19.78
C LEU A 13 -15.74 -15.96 18.31
N ASN A 14 -14.83 -15.56 17.41
CA ASN A 14 -15.09 -15.50 15.97
C ASN A 14 -15.26 -16.89 15.35
N HIS A 15 -14.52 -17.89 15.81
CA HIS A 15 -14.71 -19.27 15.42
C HIS A 15 -16.11 -19.78 15.78
N SER A 16 -16.55 -19.45 16.99
CA SER A 16 -17.92 -19.81 17.43
C SER A 16 -19.00 -19.05 16.68
N CYS A 17 -18.72 -17.79 16.31
CA CYS A 17 -19.63 -17.00 15.47
C CYS A 17 -19.73 -17.54 14.03
N ALA A 18 -18.67 -18.14 13.49
CA ALA A 18 -18.72 -18.85 12.21
C ALA A 18 -19.72 -20.01 12.25
N HIS A 19 -19.74 -20.81 13.35
CA HIS A 19 -20.74 -21.88 13.56
C HIS A 19 -22.15 -21.31 13.76
N LEU A 20 -22.30 -20.17 14.46
CA LEU A 20 -23.59 -19.47 14.57
C LEU A 20 -24.13 -19.07 13.20
N MET A 21 -23.25 -18.57 12.31
CA MET A 21 -23.63 -18.24 10.93
C MET A 21 -24.00 -19.48 10.14
N ALA A 22 -23.23 -20.57 10.24
CA ALA A 22 -23.54 -21.83 9.56
C ALA A 22 -24.90 -22.38 9.97
N GLN A 23 -25.23 -22.37 11.27
CA GLN A 23 -26.55 -22.76 11.78
C GLN A 23 -27.66 -21.89 11.19
N ALA A 24 -27.49 -20.56 11.19
CA ALA A 24 -28.48 -19.64 10.62
C ALA A 24 -28.69 -19.88 9.12
N ILE A 25 -27.60 -20.14 8.38
CA ILE A 25 -27.69 -20.49 6.95
C ILE A 25 -28.43 -21.82 6.78
N LYS A 26 -28.15 -22.83 7.60
CA LYS A 26 -28.85 -24.12 7.53
C LYS A 26 -30.34 -24.00 7.78
N HIS A 27 -30.78 -23.10 8.68
CA HIS A 27 -32.20 -22.81 8.92
C HIS A 27 -32.88 -22.20 7.70
N LEU A 28 -32.21 -21.28 7.01
CA LEU A 28 -32.74 -20.57 5.84
C LEU A 28 -32.64 -21.42 4.56
N TYR A 29 -31.60 -22.22 4.45
CA TYR A 29 -31.27 -23.06 3.30
C TYR A 29 -31.01 -24.48 3.76
N PRO A 30 -32.05 -25.32 3.98
CA PRO A 30 -31.90 -26.68 4.51
C PRO A 30 -30.99 -27.58 3.68
N GLN A 31 -30.88 -27.34 2.36
CA GLN A 31 -30.00 -28.04 1.43
C GLN A 31 -28.51 -27.63 1.53
N ALA A 32 -28.20 -26.58 2.27
CA ALA A 32 -26.82 -26.05 2.37
C ALA A 32 -25.85 -27.12 2.87
N LYS A 33 -24.69 -27.20 2.22
CA LYS A 33 -23.53 -28.00 2.60
C LYS A 33 -22.37 -27.07 2.99
N PHE A 34 -21.53 -27.51 3.91
CA PHE A 34 -20.55 -26.67 4.57
C PHE A 34 -19.15 -27.24 4.44
N TRP A 35 -18.20 -26.42 3.98
CA TRP A 35 -16.80 -26.86 3.94
C TRP A 35 -16.06 -26.47 5.22
N VAL A 36 -15.49 -25.25 5.30
CA VAL A 36 -14.69 -24.82 6.45
C VAL A 36 -15.03 -23.38 6.87
N GLY A 37 -14.92 -23.12 8.17
CA GLY A 37 -15.19 -21.81 8.78
C GLY A 37 -14.04 -21.29 9.64
N PRO A 38 -12.83 -21.01 9.09
CA PRO A 38 -11.70 -20.57 9.86
C PRO A 38 -11.79 -19.10 10.26
N VAL A 39 -11.04 -18.75 11.32
CA VAL A 39 -10.72 -17.37 11.67
C VAL A 39 -9.54 -16.91 10.84
N VAL A 40 -9.64 -15.72 10.28
CA VAL A 40 -8.61 -15.02 9.52
C VAL A 40 -8.20 -13.74 10.24
N ALA A 41 -7.18 -13.04 9.73
CA ALA A 41 -6.70 -11.81 10.37
C ALA A 41 -7.80 -10.74 10.49
N GLU A 42 -8.73 -10.67 9.52
CA GLU A 42 -9.80 -9.67 9.45
C GLU A 42 -11.14 -10.13 10.09
N GLY A 43 -11.21 -11.30 10.72
CA GLY A 43 -12.43 -11.85 11.31
C GLY A 43 -12.59 -13.35 11.05
N PHE A 44 -13.75 -13.79 10.61
CA PHE A 44 -14.02 -15.16 10.22
C PHE A 44 -14.70 -15.23 8.85
N TYR A 45 -14.68 -16.40 8.22
CA TYR A 45 -15.57 -16.71 7.10
C TYR A 45 -16.12 -18.13 7.22
N TYR A 46 -17.09 -18.44 6.39
CA TYR A 46 -17.52 -19.81 6.12
C TYR A 46 -17.77 -20.02 4.63
N ASP A 47 -17.30 -21.16 4.12
CA ASP A 47 -17.51 -21.59 2.74
C ASP A 47 -18.72 -22.54 2.70
N VAL A 48 -19.73 -22.15 1.92
CA VAL A 48 -21.00 -22.87 1.83
C VAL A 48 -21.38 -23.17 0.38
N ASP A 49 -21.96 -24.32 0.16
CA ASP A 49 -22.61 -24.70 -1.08
C ASP A 49 -24.12 -24.67 -0.89
N LEU A 50 -24.83 -23.81 -1.59
CA LEU A 50 -26.26 -23.64 -1.51
C LEU A 50 -27.00 -24.35 -2.66
N GLY A 51 -26.30 -25.18 -3.46
CA GLY A 51 -26.84 -25.79 -4.64
C GLY A 51 -27.03 -24.81 -5.79
N GLU A 52 -28.26 -24.54 -6.17
CA GLU A 52 -28.60 -23.55 -7.22
C GLU A 52 -28.80 -22.13 -6.68
N ASP A 53 -28.95 -21.98 -5.35
CA ASP A 53 -29.15 -20.68 -4.73
C ASP A 53 -27.84 -19.89 -4.64
N VAL A 54 -27.93 -18.56 -4.78
CA VAL A 54 -26.81 -17.62 -4.69
C VAL A 54 -27.15 -16.54 -3.67
N ILE A 55 -26.22 -16.31 -2.72
CA ILE A 55 -26.36 -15.22 -1.75
C ILE A 55 -26.17 -13.87 -2.43
N ARG A 56 -27.13 -12.99 -2.18
CA ARG A 56 -27.12 -11.58 -2.59
C ARG A 56 -27.04 -10.68 -1.35
N ASP A 57 -26.77 -9.40 -1.56
CA ASP A 57 -26.71 -8.44 -0.46
C ASP A 57 -27.96 -8.43 0.43
N GLU A 58 -29.13 -8.64 -0.17
CA GLU A 58 -30.41 -8.74 0.55
C GLU A 58 -30.50 -9.96 1.49
N ASP A 59 -29.80 -11.04 1.17
CA ASP A 59 -29.81 -12.28 1.96
C ASP A 59 -28.90 -12.17 3.18
N ILE A 60 -27.87 -11.33 3.12
CA ILE A 60 -27.00 -11.03 4.28
C ILE A 60 -27.82 -10.52 5.46
N GLU A 61 -28.77 -9.62 5.24
CA GLU A 61 -29.66 -9.13 6.30
C GLU A 61 -30.57 -10.22 6.87
N LYS A 62 -31.02 -11.15 6.04
CA LYS A 62 -31.85 -12.29 6.48
C LYS A 62 -31.03 -13.24 7.34
N ILE A 63 -29.79 -13.53 6.93
CA ILE A 63 -28.88 -14.38 7.69
C ILE A 63 -28.56 -13.71 9.04
N GLU A 64 -28.25 -12.42 9.07
CA GLU A 64 -28.02 -11.70 10.34
C GLU A 64 -29.22 -11.73 11.27
N LYS A 65 -30.45 -11.59 10.74
CA LYS A 65 -31.67 -11.68 11.54
C LYS A 65 -31.82 -13.07 12.15
N GLU A 66 -31.55 -14.14 11.40
CA GLU A 66 -31.58 -15.50 11.89
C GLU A 66 -30.48 -15.79 12.91
N MET A 67 -29.24 -15.32 12.65
CA MET A 67 -28.14 -15.41 13.62
C MET A 67 -28.51 -14.75 14.96
N LYS A 68 -29.17 -13.58 14.94
CA LYS A 68 -29.65 -12.90 16.16
C LYS A 68 -30.67 -13.74 16.92
N LYS A 69 -31.56 -14.46 16.25
CA LYS A 69 -32.52 -15.38 16.89
C LYS A 69 -31.81 -16.56 17.55
N VAL A 70 -30.88 -17.19 16.82
CA VAL A 70 -30.10 -18.32 17.34
C VAL A 70 -29.26 -17.86 18.53
N ALA A 71 -28.57 -16.73 18.47
CA ALA A 71 -27.80 -16.19 19.59
C ALA A 71 -28.67 -15.94 20.84
N LYS A 72 -29.89 -15.41 20.66
CA LYS A 72 -30.85 -15.20 21.78
C LYS A 72 -31.31 -16.51 22.42
N SER A 73 -31.28 -17.64 21.71
CA SER A 73 -31.68 -18.94 22.27
C SER A 73 -30.81 -19.38 23.45
N GLY A 74 -29.59 -18.87 23.55
CA GLY A 74 -28.65 -19.15 24.63
C GLY A 74 -28.26 -20.62 24.74
N LYS A 75 -28.27 -21.37 23.65
CA LYS A 75 -27.86 -22.77 23.64
C LYS A 75 -26.38 -22.93 23.96
N LYS A 76 -26.03 -23.98 24.70
CA LYS A 76 -24.65 -24.35 24.95
C LYS A 76 -24.01 -24.92 23.69
N ILE A 77 -22.72 -24.70 23.55
CA ILE A 77 -21.89 -25.35 22.55
C ILE A 77 -21.13 -26.46 23.25
N MET A 78 -21.37 -27.71 22.81
CA MET A 78 -20.84 -28.90 23.47
C MET A 78 -19.92 -29.66 22.55
N ARG A 79 -18.69 -29.90 23.02
CA ARG A 79 -17.73 -30.77 22.32
C ARG A 79 -18.05 -32.23 22.55
N ARG A 80 -18.00 -33.02 21.50
CA ARG A 80 -18.17 -34.46 21.55
C ARG A 80 -17.13 -35.14 20.64
N GLU A 81 -16.54 -36.22 21.14
CA GLU A 81 -15.68 -37.09 20.36
C GLU A 81 -16.53 -38.19 19.72
N VAL A 82 -16.25 -38.49 18.47
CA VAL A 82 -16.97 -39.47 17.67
C VAL A 82 -15.97 -40.34 16.92
N SER A 83 -16.39 -41.61 16.64
CA SER A 83 -15.63 -42.46 15.74
C SER A 83 -15.74 -41.99 14.29
N LYS A 84 -14.81 -42.41 13.44
CA LYS A 84 -14.86 -42.10 12.00
C LYS A 84 -16.14 -42.60 11.34
N ALA A 85 -16.61 -43.77 11.73
CA ALA A 85 -17.85 -44.33 11.22
C ALA A 85 -19.09 -43.50 11.61
N GLU A 86 -19.17 -43.05 12.87
CA GLU A 86 -20.23 -42.14 13.33
C GLU A 86 -20.17 -40.80 12.61
N ALA A 87 -18.98 -40.20 12.45
CA ALA A 87 -18.82 -38.95 11.71
C ALA A 87 -19.26 -39.09 10.25
N MET A 88 -18.88 -40.17 9.55
CA MET A 88 -19.30 -40.45 8.19
C MET A 88 -20.82 -40.58 8.06
N GLU A 89 -21.49 -41.23 9.01
CA GLU A 89 -22.95 -41.33 8.99
C GLU A 89 -23.64 -40.00 9.31
N MET A 90 -23.09 -39.22 10.26
CA MET A 90 -23.64 -37.90 10.62
C MET A 90 -23.61 -36.90 9.46
N PHE A 91 -22.56 -36.96 8.64
CA PHE A 91 -22.34 -35.99 7.55
C PHE A 91 -22.52 -36.63 6.15
N LYS A 92 -23.25 -37.78 6.05
CA LYS A 92 -23.40 -38.52 4.80
C LYS A 92 -23.96 -37.73 3.62
N ASP A 93 -24.73 -36.68 3.90
CA ASP A 93 -25.33 -35.81 2.88
C ASP A 93 -24.48 -34.59 2.54
N ASP A 94 -23.29 -34.42 3.17
CA ASP A 94 -22.38 -33.32 2.96
C ASP A 94 -21.02 -33.83 2.44
N GLU A 95 -20.84 -33.77 1.14
CA GLU A 95 -19.63 -34.26 0.44
C GLU A 95 -18.35 -33.53 0.90
N TYR A 96 -18.47 -32.27 1.31
CA TYR A 96 -17.32 -31.48 1.79
C TYR A 96 -16.86 -31.93 3.17
N LYS A 97 -17.80 -32.29 4.06
CA LYS A 97 -17.48 -32.89 5.37
C LYS A 97 -16.95 -34.30 5.24
N LEU A 98 -17.53 -35.11 4.32
CA LEU A 98 -17.01 -36.45 4.04
C LEU A 98 -15.58 -36.43 3.54
N ASP A 99 -15.24 -35.50 2.65
CA ASP A 99 -13.87 -35.30 2.16
C ASP A 99 -12.90 -34.95 3.32
N LEU A 100 -13.27 -34.03 4.21
CA LEU A 100 -12.47 -33.70 5.38
C LEU A 100 -12.30 -34.88 6.34
N ILE A 101 -13.38 -35.66 6.58
CA ILE A 101 -13.34 -36.83 7.48
C ILE A 101 -12.45 -37.93 6.89
N SER A 102 -12.43 -38.09 5.56
CA SER A 102 -11.61 -39.13 4.91
C SER A 102 -10.13 -39.01 5.25
N ASP A 103 -9.64 -37.79 5.42
CA ASP A 103 -8.25 -37.44 5.73
C ASP A 103 -7.92 -37.51 7.24
N LEU A 104 -8.92 -37.73 8.11
CA LEU A 104 -8.73 -37.83 9.56
C LEU A 104 -8.51 -39.27 10.03
N GLU A 105 -7.66 -39.43 11.04
CA GLU A 105 -7.46 -40.69 11.73
C GLU A 105 -8.58 -40.96 12.74
N ASP A 106 -8.97 -42.20 12.90
CA ASP A 106 -9.96 -42.61 13.90
C ASP A 106 -9.45 -42.34 15.32
N GLY A 107 -10.34 -41.88 16.20
CA GLY A 107 -10.01 -41.52 17.60
C GLY A 107 -9.63 -40.06 17.81
N ASN A 108 -9.51 -39.25 16.74
CA ASN A 108 -9.18 -37.83 16.81
C ASN A 108 -10.27 -36.92 16.20
N ILE A 109 -11.49 -37.46 16.01
CA ILE A 109 -12.58 -36.71 15.36
C ILE A 109 -13.47 -36.08 16.42
N THR A 110 -13.62 -34.78 16.33
CA THR A 110 -14.46 -33.99 17.23
C THR A 110 -15.55 -33.26 16.46
N VAL A 111 -16.74 -33.23 17.06
CA VAL A 111 -17.88 -32.46 16.60
C VAL A 111 -18.34 -31.52 17.70
N TYR A 112 -18.97 -30.42 17.31
CA TYR A 112 -19.56 -29.49 18.25
C TYR A 112 -21.05 -29.35 17.97
N ASP A 113 -21.84 -29.66 19.01
CA ASP A 113 -23.29 -29.58 18.98
C ASP A 113 -23.74 -28.21 19.49
N GLN A 114 -24.55 -27.51 18.70
CA GLN A 114 -25.07 -26.18 18.99
C GLN A 114 -26.57 -26.13 18.72
N GLY A 115 -27.36 -26.54 19.71
CA GLY A 115 -28.82 -26.68 19.57
C GLY A 115 -29.18 -27.78 18.57
N ASP A 116 -29.76 -27.45 17.42
CA ASP A 116 -30.14 -28.32 16.34
C ASP A 116 -29.10 -28.40 15.21
N PHE A 117 -27.93 -27.82 15.42
CA PHE A 117 -26.84 -27.83 14.44
C PHE A 117 -25.59 -28.51 15.04
N THR A 118 -25.01 -29.41 14.26
CA THR A 118 -23.74 -30.07 14.59
C THR A 118 -22.74 -29.84 13.50
N ASP A 119 -21.50 -29.49 13.87
CA ASP A 119 -20.42 -29.27 12.91
C ASP A 119 -19.15 -30.07 13.26
N LEU A 120 -18.43 -30.48 12.22
CA LEU A 120 -17.10 -31.09 12.33
C LEU A 120 -16.07 -30.01 12.62
N CYS A 121 -15.45 -30.05 13.80
CA CYS A 121 -14.55 -28.99 14.21
C CYS A 121 -13.57 -29.45 15.29
N ARG A 122 -12.36 -28.86 15.29
CA ARG A 122 -11.33 -29.07 16.33
C ARG A 122 -11.51 -28.17 17.55
N GLY A 123 -12.25 -27.08 17.41
CA GLY A 123 -12.38 -26.05 18.45
C GLY A 123 -11.11 -25.18 18.59
N PRO A 124 -10.97 -24.44 19.71
CA PRO A 124 -11.97 -24.29 20.78
C PRO A 124 -13.16 -23.41 20.39
N HIS A 125 -14.21 -23.48 21.21
CA HIS A 125 -15.40 -22.64 21.10
C HIS A 125 -15.76 -22.03 22.45
N VAL A 126 -16.58 -20.96 22.44
CA VAL A 126 -17.20 -20.42 23.65
C VAL A 126 -18.29 -21.38 24.17
N ASP A 127 -18.59 -21.31 25.45
CA ASP A 127 -19.53 -22.23 26.09
C ASP A 127 -20.99 -22.04 25.64
N ASN A 128 -21.33 -20.85 25.14
CA ASN A 128 -22.71 -20.49 24.83
C ASN A 128 -22.81 -19.53 23.64
N VAL A 129 -23.70 -19.80 22.71
CA VAL A 129 -23.95 -18.98 21.50
C VAL A 129 -24.35 -17.53 21.83
N LYS A 130 -24.88 -17.27 23.05
CA LYS A 130 -25.23 -15.92 23.48
C LYS A 130 -24.03 -14.96 23.51
N LEU A 131 -22.82 -15.49 23.67
CA LEU A 131 -21.59 -14.68 23.64
C LEU A 131 -21.31 -14.11 22.25
N CYS A 132 -21.78 -14.78 21.18
CA CYS A 132 -21.62 -14.34 19.79
C CYS A 132 -22.68 -13.31 19.32
N ARG A 133 -23.32 -12.56 20.23
CA ARG A 133 -24.43 -11.65 19.90
C ARG A 133 -24.02 -10.37 19.18
N ASN A 134 -22.77 -9.91 19.39
CA ASN A 134 -22.25 -8.66 18.82
C ASN A 134 -21.43 -8.96 17.58
N PHE A 135 -22.10 -9.21 16.47
CA PHE A 135 -21.51 -9.57 15.19
C PHE A 135 -22.01 -8.70 14.05
N LYS A 136 -21.26 -8.68 12.96
CA LYS A 136 -21.65 -8.12 11.69
C LYS A 136 -21.13 -8.99 10.55
N LEU A 137 -21.95 -9.28 9.55
CA LEU A 137 -21.51 -9.83 8.28
C LEU A 137 -21.01 -8.71 7.37
N ILE A 138 -19.80 -8.84 6.86
CA ILE A 138 -19.07 -7.73 6.21
C ILE A 138 -19.20 -7.78 4.68
N ARG A 139 -19.08 -9.00 4.12
CA ARG A 139 -19.10 -9.21 2.66
C ARG A 139 -19.32 -10.66 2.31
N HIS A 140 -19.65 -10.93 1.05
CA HIS A 140 -19.64 -12.27 0.47
C HIS A 140 -18.84 -12.28 -0.85
N SER A 141 -18.38 -13.46 -1.25
CA SER A 141 -17.65 -13.67 -2.51
C SER A 141 -17.74 -15.13 -2.94
N GLY A 142 -17.42 -15.44 -4.19
CA GLY A 142 -17.11 -16.80 -4.61
C GLY A 142 -15.73 -17.24 -4.14
N ALA A 143 -15.58 -18.53 -3.85
CA ALA A 143 -14.30 -19.16 -3.53
C ALA A 143 -14.24 -20.56 -4.12
N TYR A 144 -13.17 -20.90 -4.83
CA TYR A 144 -13.00 -22.26 -5.35
C TYR A 144 -12.74 -23.26 -4.22
N TRP A 145 -13.45 -24.38 -4.24
CA TRP A 145 -13.20 -25.46 -3.30
C TRP A 145 -11.74 -25.92 -3.37
N LYS A 146 -11.10 -26.04 -2.19
CA LYS A 146 -9.66 -26.34 -2.04
C LYS A 146 -8.72 -25.34 -2.76
N GLY A 147 -9.22 -24.18 -3.17
CA GLY A 147 -8.43 -23.17 -3.86
C GLY A 147 -8.07 -23.49 -5.32
N ASP A 148 -8.59 -24.59 -5.88
CA ASP A 148 -8.35 -24.98 -7.27
C ASP A 148 -9.48 -24.44 -8.18
N SER A 149 -9.10 -23.65 -9.18
CA SER A 149 -10.04 -23.06 -10.14
C SER A 149 -10.81 -24.06 -11.01
N LYS A 150 -10.41 -25.32 -10.99
CA LYS A 150 -11.12 -26.43 -11.65
C LYS A 150 -12.27 -26.99 -10.83
N ASN A 151 -12.29 -26.72 -9.52
CA ASN A 151 -13.30 -27.20 -8.61
C ASN A 151 -14.51 -26.26 -8.56
N LYS A 152 -15.59 -26.76 -7.96
CA LYS A 152 -16.84 -26.00 -7.76
C LYS A 152 -16.57 -24.70 -7.00
N VAL A 153 -17.25 -23.64 -7.40
CA VAL A 153 -17.25 -22.36 -6.68
C VAL A 153 -18.23 -22.43 -5.53
N LEU A 154 -17.72 -22.31 -4.31
CA LEU A 154 -18.49 -22.15 -3.08
C LEU A 154 -18.76 -20.67 -2.82
N GLN A 155 -19.75 -20.38 -1.99
CA GLN A 155 -20.03 -19.03 -1.53
C GLN A 155 -19.36 -18.82 -0.18
N ARG A 156 -18.53 -17.79 -0.09
CA ARG A 156 -17.79 -17.42 1.11
C ARG A 156 -18.39 -16.18 1.73
N ILE A 157 -18.83 -16.29 2.98
CA ILE A 157 -19.40 -15.18 3.73
C ILE A 157 -18.46 -14.80 4.86
N TYR A 158 -18.10 -13.52 4.96
CA TYR A 158 -17.20 -12.98 5.96
C TYR A 158 -17.97 -12.24 7.06
N GLY A 159 -17.49 -12.37 8.28
CA GLY A 159 -18.04 -11.67 9.42
C GLY A 159 -17.01 -11.37 10.50
N VAL A 160 -17.43 -10.55 11.45
CA VAL A 160 -16.66 -10.23 12.67
C VAL A 160 -17.57 -10.34 13.87
N CYS A 161 -16.99 -10.71 15.01
CA CYS A 161 -17.69 -10.76 16.29
C CYS A 161 -16.79 -10.20 17.42
N PHE A 162 -17.39 -9.41 18.29
CA PHE A 162 -16.71 -8.78 19.42
C PHE A 162 -17.43 -9.08 20.74
N PRO A 163 -16.72 -9.02 21.89
CA PRO A 163 -17.33 -9.22 23.20
C PRO A 163 -18.42 -8.19 23.51
N THR A 164 -18.21 -6.94 23.13
CA THR A 164 -19.13 -5.83 23.38
C THR A 164 -19.66 -5.18 22.10
N ALA A 165 -20.79 -4.48 22.21
CA ALA A 165 -21.37 -3.75 21.08
C ALA A 165 -20.52 -2.52 20.73
N GLU A 166 -19.90 -1.90 21.73
CA GLU A 166 -19.03 -0.73 21.58
C GLU A 166 -17.78 -1.08 20.78
N GLU A 167 -17.15 -2.24 21.05
CA GLU A 167 -15.99 -2.71 20.30
C GLU A 167 -16.35 -3.04 18.85
N LEU A 168 -17.51 -3.67 18.61
CA LEU A 168 -18.02 -3.91 17.27
C LEU A 168 -18.23 -2.60 16.50
N GLU A 169 -18.91 -1.63 17.12
CA GLU A 169 -19.18 -0.33 16.50
C GLU A 169 -17.89 0.40 16.15
N ALA A 170 -16.94 0.45 17.10
CA ALA A 170 -15.62 1.05 16.85
C ALA A 170 -14.88 0.37 15.69
N HIS A 171 -14.96 -0.96 15.60
CA HIS A 171 -14.36 -1.70 14.47
C HIS A 171 -15.04 -1.40 13.13
N LEU A 172 -16.38 -1.32 13.12
CA LEU A 172 -17.14 -0.98 11.91
C LEU A 172 -16.83 0.44 11.42
N GLN A 173 -16.64 1.39 12.33
CA GLN A 173 -16.21 2.76 12.00
C GLN A 173 -14.81 2.76 11.37
N LEU A 174 -13.86 1.96 11.91
CA LEU A 174 -12.53 1.80 11.31
C LEU A 174 -12.59 1.16 9.92
N LEU A 175 -13.48 0.19 9.69
CA LEU A 175 -13.67 -0.41 8.36
C LEU A 175 -14.23 0.60 7.35
N GLU A 176 -15.18 1.43 7.77
CA GLU A 176 -15.72 2.47 6.89
C GLU A 176 -14.68 3.54 6.58
N GLU A 177 -13.92 3.96 7.59
CA GLU A 177 -12.80 4.87 7.39
C GLU A 177 -11.74 4.29 6.45
N ALA A 178 -11.44 2.99 6.56
CA ALA A 178 -10.53 2.29 5.64
C ALA A 178 -11.02 2.33 4.19
N LYS A 179 -12.33 2.15 3.96
CA LYS A 179 -12.91 2.26 2.62
C LYS A 179 -12.83 3.67 2.05
N GLU A 180 -13.06 4.69 2.89
CA GLU A 180 -12.94 6.09 2.46
C GLU A 180 -11.50 6.48 2.13
N ARG A 181 -10.54 5.88 2.82
CA ARG A 181 -9.11 6.11 2.61
C ARG A 181 -8.52 5.28 1.47
N ASP A 182 -9.21 4.26 0.97
CA ASP A 182 -8.66 3.38 -0.07
C ASP A 182 -8.26 4.18 -1.32
N HIS A 183 -6.96 4.19 -1.63
CA HIS A 183 -6.41 4.93 -2.77
C HIS A 183 -7.05 4.52 -4.11
N ARG A 184 -7.59 3.29 -4.23
CA ARG A 184 -8.28 2.83 -5.44
C ARG A 184 -9.61 3.54 -5.62
N LYS A 185 -10.35 3.76 -4.53
CA LYS A 185 -11.59 4.54 -4.53
C LYS A 185 -11.29 6.01 -4.80
N ILE A 186 -10.35 6.59 -4.06
CA ILE A 186 -9.92 7.99 -4.24
C ILE A 186 -9.42 8.21 -5.66
N GLY A 187 -8.58 7.31 -6.18
CA GLY A 187 -8.05 7.38 -7.54
C GLY A 187 -9.14 7.35 -8.61
N LYS A 188 -10.19 6.54 -8.41
CA LYS A 188 -11.37 6.51 -9.28
C LYS A 188 -12.17 7.82 -9.20
N ASP A 189 -12.48 8.29 -7.98
CA ASP A 189 -13.28 9.49 -7.75
C ASP A 189 -12.60 10.76 -8.29
N MET A 190 -11.28 10.84 -8.16
CA MET A 190 -10.44 11.94 -8.67
C MET A 190 -9.93 11.73 -10.10
N ASN A 191 -10.19 10.58 -10.73
CA ASN A 191 -9.73 10.22 -12.07
C ASN A 191 -8.19 10.25 -12.20
N LEU A 192 -7.48 9.58 -11.28
CA LEU A 192 -6.01 9.61 -11.20
C LEU A 192 -5.32 8.47 -11.95
N PHE A 193 -5.85 7.27 -11.86
CA PHE A 193 -5.28 6.08 -12.52
C PHE A 193 -6.35 5.03 -12.77
N MET A 194 -6.03 4.09 -13.64
CA MET A 194 -6.88 2.94 -13.94
C MET A 194 -6.05 1.67 -14.10
N VAL A 195 -6.70 0.54 -13.93
CA VAL A 195 -6.17 -0.80 -14.26
C VAL A 195 -7.18 -1.45 -15.19
N ASP A 196 -6.72 -2.05 -16.27
CA ASP A 196 -7.56 -2.74 -17.25
C ASP A 196 -7.03 -4.15 -17.52
N ASP A 197 -7.91 -5.15 -17.55
CA ASP A 197 -7.52 -6.55 -17.75
C ASP A 197 -6.88 -6.80 -19.13
N LEU A 198 -7.21 -5.98 -20.15
CA LEU A 198 -6.61 -6.07 -21.49
C LEU A 198 -5.14 -5.61 -21.49
N VAL A 199 -4.80 -4.63 -20.64
CA VAL A 199 -3.40 -4.21 -20.41
C VAL A 199 -2.68 -5.21 -19.53
N GLY A 200 -3.35 -5.66 -18.46
CA GLY A 200 -2.85 -6.67 -17.55
C GLY A 200 -3.00 -6.29 -16.07
N ARG A 201 -3.28 -7.28 -15.24
CA ARG A 201 -3.41 -7.08 -13.79
C ARG A 201 -2.09 -6.66 -13.16
N GLY A 202 -2.13 -5.64 -12.32
CA GLY A 202 -0.94 -5.10 -11.65
C GLY A 202 -0.10 -4.18 -12.53
N LEU A 203 -0.66 -3.71 -13.68
CA LEU A 203 -0.06 -2.73 -14.58
C LEU A 203 -0.94 -1.47 -14.58
N PRO A 204 -0.83 -0.59 -13.58
CA PRO A 204 -1.62 0.63 -13.51
C PRO A 204 -1.21 1.62 -14.59
N MET A 205 -2.20 2.34 -15.14
CA MET A 205 -2.01 3.46 -16.05
C MET A 205 -2.38 4.75 -15.33
N PHE A 206 -1.46 5.70 -15.25
CA PHE A 206 -1.75 7.02 -14.71
C PHE A 206 -2.49 7.86 -15.74
N LEU A 207 -3.63 8.41 -15.33
CA LEU A 207 -4.42 9.36 -16.12
C LEU A 207 -3.81 10.77 -15.98
N PRO A 208 -4.20 11.76 -16.80
CA PRO A 208 -3.57 13.08 -16.79
C PRO A 208 -3.45 13.71 -15.40
N LYS A 209 -4.51 13.66 -14.58
CA LYS A 209 -4.47 14.21 -13.20
C LYS A 209 -3.53 13.41 -12.29
N GLY A 210 -3.49 12.10 -12.41
CA GLY A 210 -2.58 11.26 -11.64
C GLY A 210 -1.13 11.45 -12.05
N TYR A 211 -0.87 11.63 -13.35
CA TYR A 211 0.46 11.89 -13.85
C TYR A 211 1.02 13.24 -13.38
N VAL A 212 0.18 14.26 -13.21
CA VAL A 212 0.60 15.53 -12.59
C VAL A 212 1.14 15.30 -11.17
N ILE A 213 0.43 14.53 -10.33
CA ILE A 213 0.91 14.22 -8.97
C ILE A 213 2.24 13.48 -9.03
N TRP A 214 2.35 12.51 -9.93
CA TRP A 214 3.56 11.72 -10.14
C TRP A 214 4.75 12.61 -10.54
N GLN A 215 4.56 13.54 -11.50
CA GLN A 215 5.57 14.50 -11.93
C GLN A 215 6.00 15.46 -10.80
N GLU A 216 5.06 15.94 -9.99
CA GLU A 216 5.38 16.80 -8.84
C GLU A 216 6.23 16.07 -7.79
N LEU A 217 5.93 14.80 -7.52
CA LEU A 217 6.74 13.96 -6.63
C LEU A 217 8.16 13.74 -7.20
N GLU A 218 8.26 13.43 -8.48
CA GLU A 218 9.53 13.27 -9.18
C GLU A 218 10.35 14.56 -9.12
N ASN A 219 9.77 15.70 -9.48
CA ASN A 219 10.42 17.00 -9.45
C ASN A 219 10.86 17.39 -8.03
N TYR A 220 10.02 17.12 -7.05
CA TYR A 220 10.31 17.39 -5.64
C TYR A 220 11.58 16.66 -5.20
N ILE A 221 11.63 15.34 -5.39
CA ILE A 221 12.76 14.55 -4.89
C ILE A 221 14.04 14.81 -5.69
N LYS A 222 13.96 14.88 -7.02
CA LYS A 222 15.11 15.20 -7.87
C LYS A 222 15.72 16.57 -7.54
N ASN A 223 14.90 17.56 -7.18
CA ASN A 223 15.39 18.89 -6.78
C ASN A 223 16.15 18.84 -5.44
N LYS A 224 15.69 18.04 -4.46
CA LYS A 224 16.42 17.81 -3.21
C LYS A 224 17.75 17.09 -3.45
N GLU A 225 17.70 16.00 -4.21
CA GLU A 225 18.86 15.18 -4.55
C GLU A 225 19.93 15.96 -5.31
N ARG A 226 19.53 16.76 -6.31
CA ARG A 226 20.46 17.59 -7.07
C ARG A 226 21.25 18.57 -6.18
N LYS A 227 20.60 19.15 -5.16
CA LYS A 227 21.26 20.03 -4.18
C LYS A 227 22.29 19.30 -3.33
N LEU A 228 22.15 17.97 -3.18
CA LEU A 228 23.07 17.10 -2.48
C LEU A 228 24.12 16.46 -3.41
N GLY A 229 24.16 16.87 -4.68
CA GLY A 229 25.16 16.39 -5.65
C GLY A 229 24.86 15.04 -6.28
N TYR A 230 23.59 14.61 -6.30
CA TYR A 230 23.20 13.42 -7.06
C TYR A 230 23.19 13.68 -8.57
N LEU A 231 23.69 12.71 -9.32
CA LEU A 231 23.71 12.68 -10.77
C LEU A 231 22.61 11.74 -11.26
N HIS A 232 21.58 12.28 -11.91
CA HIS A 232 20.47 11.47 -12.41
C HIS A 232 20.81 10.87 -13.76
N VAL A 233 20.47 9.60 -13.91
CA VAL A 233 20.65 8.83 -15.13
C VAL A 233 19.33 8.20 -15.57
N MET A 234 19.31 7.60 -16.76
CA MET A 234 18.23 6.77 -17.25
C MET A 234 18.84 5.51 -17.87
N THR A 235 18.37 4.36 -17.42
CA THR A 235 18.87 3.06 -17.88
C THR A 235 17.74 2.22 -18.49
N PRO A 236 18.05 1.25 -19.36
CA PRO A 236 17.04 0.42 -20.01
C PRO A 236 16.22 -0.42 -19.01
N CYS A 237 14.94 -0.60 -19.31
CA CYS A 237 14.04 -1.49 -18.53
C CYS A 237 14.33 -2.98 -18.75
N VAL A 238 15.21 -3.31 -19.69
CA VAL A 238 15.56 -4.68 -20.09
C VAL A 238 17.07 -4.84 -19.97
N GLY A 239 17.52 -5.99 -19.50
CA GLY A 239 18.92 -6.36 -19.47
C GLY A 239 19.12 -7.83 -19.83
N THR A 240 20.33 -8.23 -20.17
CA THR A 240 20.62 -9.65 -20.41
C THR A 240 20.52 -10.44 -19.12
N VAL A 241 20.14 -11.70 -19.19
CA VAL A 241 20.17 -12.62 -18.05
C VAL A 241 21.56 -12.69 -17.41
N ASN A 242 22.63 -12.55 -18.23
CA ASN A 242 24.01 -12.56 -17.74
C ASN A 242 24.31 -11.38 -16.79
N LEU A 243 23.75 -10.20 -17.02
CA LEU A 243 23.85 -9.06 -16.10
C LEU A 243 23.34 -9.42 -14.69
N TYR A 244 22.21 -10.11 -14.64
CA TYR A 244 21.58 -10.53 -13.38
C TYR A 244 22.21 -11.77 -12.77
N LYS A 245 22.84 -12.63 -13.55
CA LYS A 245 23.73 -13.70 -13.04
C LYS A 245 24.98 -13.11 -12.39
N THR A 246 25.62 -12.14 -13.05
CA THR A 246 26.81 -11.46 -12.48
C THR A 246 26.50 -10.81 -11.15
N SER A 247 25.37 -10.13 -11.02
CA SER A 247 24.95 -9.49 -9.77
C SER A 247 24.44 -10.47 -8.70
N GLY A 248 24.05 -11.70 -9.08
CA GLY A 248 23.47 -12.70 -8.19
C GLY A 248 21.93 -12.60 -8.05
N HIS A 249 21.28 -11.62 -8.68
CA HIS A 249 19.81 -11.52 -8.65
C HIS A 249 19.15 -12.75 -9.29
N TRP A 250 19.77 -13.34 -10.30
CA TRP A 250 19.24 -14.54 -10.96
C TRP A 250 19.17 -15.74 -10.00
N ASP A 251 20.08 -15.86 -9.08
CA ASP A 251 20.15 -17.00 -8.15
C ASP A 251 19.25 -16.79 -6.93
N HIS A 252 19.15 -15.56 -6.42
CA HIS A 252 18.44 -15.26 -5.16
C HIS A 252 17.07 -14.60 -5.33
N TYR A 253 16.69 -14.15 -6.55
CA TYR A 253 15.49 -13.36 -6.79
C TYR A 253 14.66 -13.81 -8.01
N LYS A 254 15.06 -14.91 -8.66
CA LYS A 254 14.48 -15.40 -9.92
C LYS A 254 12.97 -15.61 -9.87
N GLU A 255 12.44 -16.09 -8.76
CA GLU A 255 11.00 -16.34 -8.58
C GLU A 255 10.15 -15.07 -8.69
N ASN A 256 10.75 -13.91 -8.39
CA ASN A 256 10.10 -12.60 -8.50
C ASN A 256 10.42 -11.89 -9.83
N MET A 257 11.11 -12.53 -10.75
CA MET A 257 11.44 -11.97 -12.07
C MET A 257 10.45 -12.45 -13.13
N PHE A 258 10.16 -11.60 -14.11
CA PHE A 258 9.45 -12.04 -15.31
C PHE A 258 10.28 -13.08 -16.08
N PRO A 259 9.63 -14.04 -16.76
CA PRO A 259 10.33 -15.02 -17.60
C PRO A 259 11.22 -14.34 -18.63
N PRO A 260 12.39 -14.92 -18.96
CA PRO A 260 13.27 -14.37 -19.98
C PRO A 260 12.65 -14.45 -21.38
N MET A 261 13.06 -13.49 -22.23
CA MET A 261 12.72 -13.38 -23.64
C MET A 261 13.95 -13.76 -24.46
N GLU A 262 13.81 -14.71 -25.36
CA GLU A 262 14.90 -15.14 -26.24
C GLU A 262 14.87 -14.33 -27.56
N MET A 263 15.97 -13.67 -27.90
CA MET A 263 16.12 -12.87 -29.11
C MET A 263 17.54 -13.07 -29.70
N GLU A 264 17.62 -13.48 -30.95
CA GLU A 264 18.90 -13.60 -31.70
C GLU A 264 20.02 -14.38 -30.98
N GLY A 265 19.65 -15.35 -30.13
CA GLY A 265 20.56 -16.16 -29.33
C GLY A 265 20.98 -15.55 -27.99
N GLU A 266 20.41 -14.43 -27.61
CA GLU A 266 20.57 -13.82 -26.29
C GLU A 266 19.26 -13.90 -25.49
N SER A 267 19.39 -14.10 -24.18
CA SER A 267 18.27 -14.10 -23.23
C SER A 267 18.18 -12.75 -22.53
N PHE A 268 17.06 -12.07 -22.68
CA PHE A 268 16.75 -10.79 -22.02
C PHE A 268 15.68 -10.96 -20.95
N VAL A 269 15.69 -10.09 -19.95
CA VAL A 269 14.69 -10.08 -18.88
C VAL A 269 14.31 -8.65 -18.52
N LEU A 270 13.05 -8.44 -18.17
CA LEU A 270 12.61 -7.19 -17.52
C LEU A 270 13.33 -7.04 -16.18
N ARG A 271 13.90 -5.87 -15.94
CA ARG A 271 14.69 -5.64 -14.72
C ARG A 271 13.82 -5.67 -13.46
N PRO A 272 14.18 -6.46 -12.43
CA PRO A 272 13.51 -6.43 -11.13
C PRO A 272 14.02 -5.27 -10.26
N MET A 273 15.25 -4.81 -10.56
CA MET A 273 16.01 -3.73 -9.89
C MET A 273 17.03 -3.15 -10.86
N ASN A 274 17.35 -1.86 -10.71
CA ASN A 274 18.27 -1.13 -11.58
C ASN A 274 19.73 -1.17 -11.11
N CYS A 275 20.04 -1.70 -9.90
CA CYS A 275 21.40 -1.71 -9.33
C CYS A 275 22.47 -2.22 -10.31
N PRO A 276 22.30 -3.34 -11.06
CA PRO A 276 23.32 -3.81 -11.98
C PRO A 276 23.66 -2.82 -13.08
N HIS A 277 22.69 -2.05 -13.54
CA HIS A 277 22.92 -1.00 -14.55
C HIS A 277 23.78 0.15 -14.00
N HIS A 278 23.56 0.58 -12.76
CA HIS A 278 24.37 1.62 -12.12
C HIS A 278 25.82 1.14 -11.87
N MET A 279 26.01 -0.15 -11.56
CA MET A 279 27.37 -0.74 -11.48
C MET A 279 28.08 -0.62 -12.83
N MET A 280 27.39 -0.87 -13.96
CA MET A 280 27.96 -0.73 -15.31
C MET A 280 28.25 0.73 -15.67
N ILE A 281 27.42 1.69 -15.22
CA ILE A 281 27.68 3.13 -15.40
C ILE A 281 28.96 3.53 -14.67
N TYR A 282 29.12 3.10 -13.40
CA TYR A 282 30.35 3.34 -12.66
C TYR A 282 31.57 2.72 -13.35
N ALA A 283 31.45 1.47 -13.82
CA ALA A 283 32.52 0.75 -14.50
C ALA A 283 32.97 1.38 -15.82
N ASN A 284 32.19 2.29 -16.41
CA ASN A 284 32.45 2.89 -17.73
C ASN A 284 33.74 3.74 -17.78
N ARG A 285 34.27 4.20 -16.63
CA ARG A 285 35.52 4.96 -16.54
C ARG A 285 36.33 4.58 -15.33
N ARG A 286 37.62 5.01 -15.31
CA ARG A 286 38.48 4.88 -14.14
C ARG A 286 38.14 5.96 -13.13
N HIS A 287 38.20 5.64 -11.86
CA HIS A 287 37.96 6.54 -10.74
C HIS A 287 39.14 6.61 -9.80
N SER A 288 39.33 7.75 -9.18
CA SER A 288 40.24 8.01 -8.08
C SER A 288 39.44 8.23 -6.79
N TYR A 289 40.07 8.06 -5.62
CA TYR A 289 39.46 8.39 -4.33
C TYR A 289 38.95 9.83 -4.26
N THR A 290 39.52 10.76 -5.04
CA THR A 290 39.08 12.16 -5.13
C THR A 290 37.76 12.33 -5.90
N ASP A 291 37.36 11.36 -6.72
CA ASP A 291 36.09 11.38 -7.44
C ASP A 291 34.92 10.94 -6.55
N LEU A 292 35.23 10.22 -5.46
CA LEU A 292 34.23 9.67 -4.52
C LEU A 292 33.88 10.71 -3.42
N PRO A 293 32.64 10.80 -2.98
CA PRO A 293 31.51 9.92 -3.30
C PRO A 293 30.85 10.23 -4.66
N ILE A 294 30.46 9.20 -5.39
CA ILE A 294 29.67 9.33 -6.62
C ILE A 294 28.25 8.85 -6.30
N ARG A 295 27.25 9.72 -6.49
CA ARG A 295 25.85 9.45 -6.18
C ARG A 295 25.06 9.40 -7.48
N ILE A 296 24.70 8.18 -7.94
CA ILE A 296 23.92 7.96 -9.16
C ILE A 296 22.47 7.70 -8.77
N GLY A 297 21.56 8.58 -9.20
CA GLY A 297 20.13 8.49 -8.93
C GLY A 297 19.30 8.21 -10.19
N GLU A 298 18.19 7.51 -10.04
CA GLU A 298 17.25 7.23 -11.12
C GLU A 298 15.83 7.11 -10.57
N ILE A 299 14.83 7.63 -11.29
CA ILE A 299 13.46 7.18 -11.10
C ILE A 299 13.31 5.94 -11.98
N ALA A 300 13.56 4.81 -11.36
CA ALA A 300 13.77 3.55 -12.06
C ALA A 300 12.45 2.79 -12.27
N HIS A 301 12.12 2.47 -13.52
CA HIS A 301 11.02 1.57 -13.85
C HIS A 301 11.46 0.13 -13.59
N ASP A 302 10.92 -0.52 -12.58
CA ASP A 302 11.22 -1.89 -12.20
C ASP A 302 9.99 -2.80 -12.35
N PHE A 303 10.25 -4.09 -12.60
CA PHE A 303 9.22 -5.08 -12.92
C PHE A 303 9.37 -6.31 -12.04
N ARG A 304 8.31 -6.66 -11.30
CA ARG A 304 8.30 -7.84 -10.43
C ARG A 304 7.12 -8.73 -10.72
N TYR A 305 7.36 -10.03 -10.79
CA TYR A 305 6.32 -11.03 -11.00
C TYR A 305 5.58 -11.28 -9.68
N GLU A 306 4.70 -10.34 -9.35
CA GLU A 306 3.84 -10.45 -8.16
C GLU A 306 2.66 -11.39 -8.42
N SER A 307 2.31 -12.21 -7.43
CA SER A 307 1.14 -13.07 -7.52
C SER A 307 -0.15 -12.23 -7.57
N SER A 308 -1.19 -12.73 -8.26
CA SER A 308 -2.44 -11.97 -8.41
C SER A 308 -3.13 -11.64 -7.08
N GLY A 309 -2.94 -12.46 -6.05
CA GLY A 309 -3.51 -12.26 -4.72
C GLY A 309 -2.82 -11.17 -3.89
N THR A 310 -1.60 -10.75 -4.26
CA THR A 310 -0.85 -9.72 -3.55
C THR A 310 -1.00 -8.33 -4.17
N LEU A 311 -1.62 -8.24 -5.34
CA LEU A 311 -1.78 -6.97 -6.05
C LEU A 311 -2.74 -6.03 -5.32
N LYS A 312 -2.34 -4.75 -5.17
CA LYS A 312 -3.13 -3.73 -4.47
C LYS A 312 -2.99 -2.36 -5.16
N GLY A 313 -3.83 -2.09 -6.16
CA GLY A 313 -3.85 -0.82 -6.89
C GLY A 313 -2.46 -0.37 -7.36
N ILE A 314 -2.08 0.86 -7.02
CA ILE A 314 -0.73 1.42 -7.26
C ILE A 314 0.24 1.18 -6.09
N GLU A 315 -0.23 0.70 -4.93
CA GLU A 315 0.63 0.37 -3.80
C GLU A 315 1.53 -0.84 -4.08
N ARG A 316 0.98 -1.85 -4.76
CA ARG A 316 1.70 -3.06 -5.13
C ARG A 316 1.26 -3.54 -6.52
N GLY A 317 2.05 -3.18 -7.51
CA GLY A 317 1.89 -3.56 -8.91
C GLY A 317 3.01 -4.47 -9.40
N ARG A 318 2.89 -4.94 -10.64
CA ARG A 318 3.95 -5.68 -11.35
C ARG A 318 4.94 -4.77 -12.07
N HIS A 319 4.59 -3.52 -12.24
CA HIS A 319 5.41 -2.41 -12.68
C HIS A 319 5.27 -1.27 -11.69
N PHE A 320 6.38 -0.64 -11.33
CA PHE A 320 6.44 0.52 -10.44
C PHE A 320 7.69 1.35 -10.72
N CYS A 321 7.70 2.59 -10.26
CA CYS A 321 8.82 3.52 -10.46
C CYS A 321 9.48 3.82 -9.12
N GLN A 322 10.71 3.35 -8.92
CA GLN A 322 11.44 3.51 -7.67
C GLN A 322 12.32 4.77 -7.69
N ASN A 323 12.25 5.58 -6.63
CA ASN A 323 13.22 6.66 -6.39
C ASN A 323 14.50 6.06 -5.82
N ASP A 324 15.32 5.53 -6.69
CA ASP A 324 16.49 4.76 -6.32
C ASP A 324 17.80 5.53 -6.55
N ALA A 325 18.80 5.24 -5.74
CA ALA A 325 20.16 5.67 -6.02
C ALA A 325 21.20 4.76 -5.39
N HIS A 326 22.39 4.79 -6.02
CA HIS A 326 23.56 4.03 -5.62
C HIS A 326 24.73 5.01 -5.37
N LEU A 327 25.21 5.03 -4.14
CA LEU A 327 26.31 5.88 -3.70
C LEU A 327 27.58 5.06 -3.63
N PHE A 328 28.53 5.35 -4.49
CA PHE A 328 29.85 4.70 -4.51
C PHE A 328 30.76 5.50 -3.60
N VAL A 329 31.27 4.88 -2.54
CA VAL A 329 31.98 5.55 -1.45
C VAL A 329 33.24 4.80 -1.06
N THR A 330 34.22 5.51 -0.46
CA THR A 330 35.30 4.84 0.25
C THR A 330 34.80 4.35 1.62
N PRO A 331 35.49 3.40 2.27
CA PRO A 331 35.13 2.96 3.62
C PRO A 331 35.00 4.11 4.64
N GLU A 332 35.82 5.13 4.51
CA GLU A 332 35.85 6.30 5.42
C GLU A 332 34.65 7.24 5.20
N GLN A 333 34.02 7.18 4.03
CA GLN A 333 32.89 8.05 3.68
C GLN A 333 31.53 7.43 4.05
N ILE A 334 31.47 6.17 4.47
CA ILE A 334 30.21 5.44 4.72
C ILE A 334 29.34 6.18 5.74
N GLU A 335 29.91 6.54 6.88
CA GLU A 335 29.18 7.18 7.97
C GLU A 335 28.59 8.52 7.55
N ASP A 336 29.39 9.37 6.91
CA ASP A 336 28.96 10.70 6.44
C ASP A 336 27.86 10.59 5.37
N GLU A 337 28.02 9.69 4.40
CA GLU A 337 27.02 9.52 3.34
C GLU A 337 25.74 8.84 3.84
N PHE A 338 25.86 7.90 4.76
CA PHE A 338 24.69 7.27 5.40
C PHE A 338 23.89 8.31 6.20
N THR A 339 24.58 9.17 6.97
CA THR A 339 23.96 10.29 7.70
C THR A 339 23.18 11.21 6.76
N LYS A 340 23.77 11.60 5.63
CA LYS A 340 23.09 12.44 4.62
C LYS A 340 21.86 11.79 4.02
N VAL A 341 21.88 10.48 3.84
CA VAL A 341 20.68 9.72 3.38
C VAL A 341 19.59 9.76 4.44
N VAL A 342 19.94 9.54 5.69
CA VAL A 342 18.98 9.59 6.82
C VAL A 342 18.39 10.98 6.98
N ASP A 343 19.20 12.02 6.89
CA ASP A 343 18.73 13.42 6.91
C ASP A 343 17.78 13.71 5.74
N LEU A 344 18.09 13.19 4.56
CA LEU A 344 17.22 13.33 3.39
C LEU A 344 15.87 12.66 3.60
N ILE A 345 15.85 11.45 4.19
CA ILE A 345 14.62 10.73 4.56
C ILE A 345 13.80 11.59 5.53
N PHE A 346 14.37 11.99 6.66
CA PHE A 346 13.62 12.69 7.70
C PHE A 346 13.19 14.10 7.27
N SER A 347 14.01 14.81 6.50
CA SER A 347 13.60 16.11 5.92
C SER A 347 12.43 15.94 4.93
N THR A 348 12.39 14.84 4.20
CA THR A 348 11.28 14.52 3.30
C THR A 348 10.02 14.19 4.11
N TYR A 349 10.13 13.36 5.14
CA TYR A 349 9.00 13.03 6.02
C TYR A 349 8.42 14.29 6.69
N LYS A 350 9.27 15.21 7.13
CA LYS A 350 8.84 16.50 7.66
C LYS A 350 8.04 17.30 6.64
N ASP A 351 8.50 17.39 5.38
CA ASP A 351 7.84 18.15 4.32
C ASP A 351 6.44 17.58 4.01
N PHE A 352 6.29 16.25 4.04
CA PHE A 352 4.99 15.57 3.86
C PHE A 352 4.19 15.41 5.16
N GLY A 353 4.75 15.76 6.34
CA GLY A 353 4.14 15.64 7.64
C GLY A 353 3.93 14.19 8.10
N ILE A 354 4.82 13.32 7.68
CA ILE A 354 4.86 11.93 8.13
C ILE A 354 5.51 11.91 9.51
N THR A 355 4.74 11.57 10.54
CA THR A 355 5.20 11.59 11.95
C THR A 355 5.13 10.23 12.63
N ASN A 356 4.32 9.32 12.11
CA ASN A 356 4.14 7.98 12.68
C ASN A 356 4.97 6.96 11.91
N TYR A 357 6.23 6.81 12.30
CA TYR A 357 7.17 5.88 11.69
C TYR A 357 8.10 5.27 12.74
N ARG A 358 8.69 4.12 12.44
CA ARG A 358 9.78 3.51 13.21
C ARG A 358 10.93 3.12 12.28
N CYS A 359 12.13 3.14 12.84
CA CYS A 359 13.33 2.67 12.16
C CYS A 359 13.60 1.20 12.52
N VAL A 360 13.94 0.41 11.53
CA VAL A 360 14.25 -1.01 11.67
C VAL A 360 15.61 -1.29 11.05
N LEU A 361 16.52 -1.83 11.85
CA LEU A 361 17.77 -2.39 11.34
C LEU A 361 17.52 -3.86 10.97
N SER A 362 17.44 -4.10 9.69
CA SER A 362 17.20 -5.43 9.12
C SER A 362 18.53 -6.18 8.98
N LEU A 363 18.66 -7.28 9.72
CA LEU A 363 19.86 -8.11 9.82
C LEU A 363 19.65 -9.42 9.07
N ARG A 364 20.76 -10.08 8.72
CA ARG A 364 20.70 -11.45 8.17
C ARG A 364 20.22 -12.44 9.24
N ASP A 365 19.69 -13.58 8.76
CA ASP A 365 19.60 -14.80 9.56
C ASP A 365 20.84 -15.66 9.31
N PRO A 366 21.76 -15.81 10.28
CA PRO A 366 22.98 -16.60 10.10
C PRO A 366 22.72 -18.08 9.79
N ALA A 367 21.54 -18.60 10.12
CA ALA A 367 21.14 -19.97 9.83
C ALA A 367 20.72 -20.18 8.36
N ASN A 368 20.30 -19.11 7.67
CA ASN A 368 19.81 -19.17 6.29
C ASN A 368 20.91 -18.83 5.28
N LYS A 369 21.83 -19.76 5.05
CA LYS A 369 22.94 -19.58 4.10
C LYS A 369 22.56 -19.61 2.62
N GLU A 370 21.35 -20.03 2.30
CA GLU A 370 20.85 -20.01 0.91
C GLU A 370 20.42 -18.61 0.48
N LYS A 371 19.86 -17.82 1.40
CA LYS A 371 19.39 -16.45 1.11
C LYS A 371 20.54 -15.44 1.08
N TYR A 372 21.56 -15.60 1.91
CA TYR A 372 22.58 -14.58 2.16
C TYR A 372 23.93 -14.95 1.61
N HIS A 373 24.71 -13.95 1.16
CA HIS A 373 26.10 -14.16 0.74
C HIS A 373 26.93 -14.78 1.87
N ASP A 374 27.67 -15.85 1.56
CA ASP A 374 28.42 -16.64 2.55
C ASP A 374 29.77 -15.98 2.92
N ASP A 375 29.72 -14.93 3.75
CA ASP A 375 30.87 -14.25 4.35
C ASP A 375 30.52 -13.69 5.73
N ASP A 376 30.59 -14.53 6.77
CA ASP A 376 30.22 -14.16 8.13
C ASP A 376 31.02 -12.96 8.68
N ALA A 377 32.30 -12.84 8.34
CA ALA A 377 33.16 -11.75 8.83
C ALA A 377 32.71 -10.39 8.24
N MET A 378 32.41 -10.36 6.94
CA MET A 378 31.91 -9.16 6.26
C MET A 378 30.55 -8.75 6.76
N TRP A 379 29.65 -9.71 6.98
CA TRP A 379 28.33 -9.45 7.54
C TRP A 379 28.41 -8.81 8.92
N ASN A 380 29.16 -9.42 9.86
CA ASN A 380 29.31 -8.88 11.22
C ASN A 380 29.87 -7.45 11.18
N LYS A 381 30.91 -7.23 10.37
CA LYS A 381 31.48 -5.87 10.19
C LYS A 381 30.47 -4.87 9.60
N ALA A 382 29.64 -5.31 8.66
CA ALA A 382 28.65 -4.44 8.03
C ALA A 382 27.50 -4.09 8.99
N GLU A 383 27.00 -5.07 9.73
CA GLU A 383 25.95 -4.90 10.72
C GLU A 383 26.40 -4.01 11.88
N ASP A 384 27.60 -4.25 12.44
CA ASP A 384 28.16 -3.45 13.54
C ASP A 384 28.42 -1.99 13.12
N ALA A 385 28.85 -1.77 11.87
CA ALA A 385 29.01 -0.41 11.37
C ALA A 385 27.68 0.35 11.28
N LEU A 386 26.59 -0.29 10.84
CA LEU A 386 25.28 0.36 10.83
C LEU A 386 24.77 0.62 12.25
N ARG A 387 24.95 -0.32 13.20
CA ARG A 387 24.63 -0.09 14.61
C ARG A 387 25.36 1.13 15.17
N THR A 388 26.65 1.23 14.89
CA THR A 388 27.47 2.36 15.33
C THR A 388 26.90 3.68 14.80
N VAL A 389 26.67 3.80 13.49
CA VAL A 389 26.12 5.00 12.88
C VAL A 389 24.76 5.37 13.45
N LEU A 390 23.85 4.41 13.60
CA LEU A 390 22.50 4.67 14.15
C LEU A 390 22.56 5.15 15.60
N ASN A 391 23.46 4.56 16.40
CA ASN A 391 23.68 4.99 17.80
C ASN A 391 24.28 6.40 17.89
N ASP A 392 25.27 6.72 17.05
CA ASP A 392 25.92 8.05 17.01
C ASP A 392 24.93 9.13 16.57
N LEU A 393 24.04 8.81 15.64
CA LEU A 393 22.94 9.69 15.22
C LEU A 393 21.78 9.74 16.24
N LYS A 394 21.81 8.91 17.31
CA LYS A 394 20.75 8.80 18.32
C LYS A 394 19.39 8.47 17.72
N ILE A 395 19.37 7.64 16.70
CA ILE A 395 18.15 7.14 16.09
C ILE A 395 17.65 5.98 16.95
N ASP A 396 16.39 6.06 17.37
CA ASP A 396 15.70 4.94 18.00
C ASP A 396 15.31 3.90 16.94
N TYR A 397 15.77 2.65 17.10
CA TYR A 397 15.53 1.58 16.14
C TYR A 397 15.33 0.22 16.83
N THR A 398 14.67 -0.68 16.11
CA THR A 398 14.56 -2.10 16.48
C THR A 398 15.36 -2.96 15.50
N GLU A 399 15.81 -4.13 15.95
CA GLU A 399 16.50 -5.10 15.08
C GLU A 399 15.55 -6.21 14.65
N GLU A 400 15.53 -6.54 13.35
CA GLU A 400 14.76 -7.65 12.79
C GLU A 400 15.69 -8.60 12.03
N ILE A 401 15.74 -9.85 12.50
CA ILE A 401 16.59 -10.91 11.93
C ILE A 401 15.88 -11.57 10.75
N GLY A 402 16.59 -11.79 9.66
CA GLY A 402 16.07 -12.46 8.46
C GLY A 402 15.54 -11.50 7.40
N GLU A 403 15.47 -10.19 7.68
CA GLU A 403 14.88 -9.18 6.79
C GLU A 403 15.93 -8.42 5.94
N ALA A 404 17.22 -8.66 6.12
CA ALA A 404 18.29 -8.06 5.31
C ALA A 404 18.17 -8.43 3.82
N ALA A 405 18.75 -7.60 2.95
CA ALA A 405 18.99 -7.95 1.55
C ALA A 405 20.06 -9.06 1.46
N PHE A 406 20.08 -9.84 0.37
CA PHE A 406 21.07 -10.91 0.21
C PHE A 406 22.53 -10.40 0.15
N TYR A 407 22.72 -9.13 -0.15
CA TYR A 407 24.01 -8.46 -0.34
C TYR A 407 24.43 -7.55 0.82
N GLY A 408 23.62 -7.38 1.85
CA GLY A 408 23.99 -6.56 3.00
C GLY A 408 22.83 -6.18 3.93
N PRO A 409 23.18 -5.68 5.15
CA PRO A 409 22.20 -5.18 6.10
C PRO A 409 21.59 -3.86 5.63
N LYS A 410 20.40 -3.51 6.16
CA LYS A 410 19.68 -2.31 5.76
C LYS A 410 18.96 -1.62 6.93
N LEU A 411 18.89 -0.31 6.85
CA LEU A 411 17.94 0.48 7.61
C LEU A 411 16.66 0.61 6.79
N ASP A 412 15.55 0.13 7.32
CA ASP A 412 14.20 0.38 6.80
C ASP A 412 13.50 1.43 7.66
N VAL A 413 12.80 2.35 7.04
CA VAL A 413 11.91 3.28 7.74
C VAL A 413 10.48 2.91 7.39
N ASN A 414 9.83 2.30 8.37
CA ASN A 414 8.47 1.81 8.27
C ASN A 414 7.51 2.88 8.77
N VAL A 415 6.49 3.19 8.00
CA VAL A 415 5.42 4.10 8.41
C VAL A 415 4.19 3.30 8.77
N GLN A 416 3.49 3.76 9.80
CA GLN A 416 2.19 3.24 10.19
C GLN A 416 1.11 4.15 9.57
N PRO A 417 0.42 3.70 8.50
CA PRO A 417 -0.68 4.46 7.92
C PRO A 417 -1.82 4.66 8.93
N ALA A 418 -2.67 5.65 8.69
CA ALA A 418 -3.87 5.89 9.49
C ALA A 418 -4.79 4.66 9.55
N VAL A 419 -4.79 3.85 8.49
CA VAL A 419 -5.51 2.57 8.41
C VAL A 419 -4.65 1.56 7.66
N GLY A 420 -4.64 0.31 8.11
CA GLY A 420 -3.90 -0.79 7.48
C GLY A 420 -2.65 -1.19 8.24
N ASN A 421 -1.83 -2.01 7.60
CA ASN A 421 -0.59 -2.51 8.17
C ASN A 421 0.56 -1.52 7.91
N GLU A 422 1.59 -1.64 8.72
CA GLU A 422 2.84 -0.93 8.53
C GLU A 422 3.43 -1.21 7.14
N ILE A 423 4.01 -0.19 6.51
CA ILE A 423 4.64 -0.27 5.19
C ILE A 423 6.03 0.35 5.21
N THR A 424 6.99 -0.27 4.56
CA THR A 424 8.32 0.32 4.35
C THR A 424 8.22 1.35 3.22
N LEU A 425 8.50 2.61 3.54
CA LEU A 425 8.58 3.69 2.55
C LEU A 425 10.02 3.98 2.14
N SER A 426 10.92 4.10 3.09
CA SER A 426 12.31 4.47 2.81
C SER A 426 13.27 3.38 3.27
N THR A 427 14.41 3.28 2.59
CA THR A 427 15.46 2.31 2.95
C THR A 427 16.84 2.87 2.61
N CYS A 428 17.85 2.44 3.40
CA CYS A 428 19.26 2.62 3.09
C CYS A 428 19.98 1.32 3.38
N GLN A 429 20.66 0.74 2.39
CA GLN A 429 21.28 -0.58 2.44
C GLN A 429 22.76 -0.48 2.16
N ARG A 430 23.56 -1.17 2.94
CA ARG A 430 25.00 -1.26 2.73
C ARG A 430 25.35 -2.53 1.95
N ASP A 431 25.88 -2.37 0.75
CA ASP A 431 26.28 -3.46 -0.14
C ASP A 431 27.79 -3.62 -0.15
N PHE A 432 28.23 -4.83 0.15
CA PHE A 432 29.62 -5.24 0.08
C PHE A 432 29.86 -6.36 -0.96
N CYS A 433 28.83 -6.77 -1.71
CA CYS A 433 28.87 -7.89 -2.65
C CYS A 433 28.95 -7.44 -4.12
N LEU A 434 28.00 -6.59 -4.57
CA LEU A 434 27.88 -6.23 -5.98
C LEU A 434 29.13 -5.54 -6.53
N PRO A 435 29.75 -4.56 -5.83
CA PRO A 435 30.96 -3.93 -6.35
C PRO A 435 32.08 -4.92 -6.67
N ALA A 436 32.27 -5.92 -5.84
CA ALA A 436 33.26 -6.97 -6.06
C ALA A 436 32.89 -7.89 -7.23
N LYS A 437 31.61 -8.30 -7.34
CA LYS A 437 31.11 -9.13 -8.44
C LYS A 437 31.23 -8.45 -9.82
N PHE A 438 31.10 -7.11 -9.87
CA PHE A 438 31.34 -6.32 -11.08
C PHE A 438 32.77 -5.84 -11.26
N ASN A 439 33.73 -6.28 -10.41
CA ASN A 439 35.13 -5.87 -10.42
C ASN A 439 35.32 -4.34 -10.41
N LEU A 440 34.44 -3.61 -9.69
CA LEU A 440 34.54 -2.17 -9.58
C LEU A 440 35.75 -1.75 -8.76
N SER A 441 36.43 -0.70 -9.17
CA SER A 441 37.58 -0.20 -8.46
C SER A 441 37.78 1.32 -8.55
N TYR A 442 38.47 1.86 -7.57
CA TYR A 442 39.05 3.21 -7.60
C TYR A 442 40.51 3.15 -7.21
N VAL A 443 41.30 4.11 -7.63
CA VAL A 443 42.71 4.25 -7.20
C VAL A 443 42.72 5.06 -5.91
N ASP A 444 43.25 4.46 -4.83
CA ASP A 444 43.34 5.11 -3.53
C ASP A 444 44.61 5.96 -3.40
N ARG A 445 44.78 6.63 -2.26
CA ARG A 445 45.88 7.56 -1.95
C ARG A 445 47.25 6.89 -2.03
N ASP A 446 47.30 5.59 -1.76
CA ASP A 446 48.54 4.76 -1.84
C ASP A 446 48.85 4.31 -3.28
N GLY A 447 48.01 4.68 -4.26
CA GLY A 447 48.14 4.24 -5.65
C GLY A 447 47.56 2.85 -5.96
N GLU A 448 47.11 2.14 -4.93
CA GLU A 448 46.54 0.80 -5.07
C GLU A 448 45.06 0.87 -5.51
N LYS A 449 44.61 -0.16 -6.22
CA LYS A 449 43.21 -0.32 -6.58
C LYS A 449 42.43 -0.93 -5.42
N LYS A 450 41.36 -0.24 -5.00
CA LYS A 450 40.45 -0.71 -3.96
C LYS A 450 39.00 -0.80 -4.51
N THR A 451 38.23 -1.72 -3.97
CA THR A 451 36.79 -1.86 -4.29
C THR A 451 35.98 -0.83 -3.50
N PRO A 452 35.12 -0.04 -4.14
CA PRO A 452 34.24 0.89 -3.42
C PRO A 452 33.18 0.10 -2.64
N VAL A 453 32.64 0.72 -1.59
CA VAL A 453 31.41 0.28 -0.93
C VAL A 453 30.25 0.99 -1.64
N VAL A 454 29.08 0.32 -1.73
CA VAL A 454 27.88 0.94 -2.29
C VAL A 454 26.80 1.04 -1.23
N LEU A 455 26.21 2.23 -1.12
CA LEU A 455 24.97 2.44 -0.38
C LEU A 455 23.82 2.51 -1.40
N HIS A 456 22.88 1.57 -1.29
CA HIS A 456 21.61 1.61 -2.02
C HIS A 456 20.60 2.37 -1.18
N ARG A 457 19.84 3.28 -1.79
CA ARG A 457 18.81 3.97 -1.03
C ARG A 457 17.56 4.28 -1.86
N ALA A 458 16.41 4.25 -1.22
CA ALA A 458 15.16 4.77 -1.72
C ALA A 458 14.58 5.72 -0.67
N ILE A 459 14.27 6.96 -1.06
CA ILE A 459 13.72 7.97 -0.15
C ILE A 459 12.19 7.91 -0.14
N LEU A 460 11.57 8.04 -1.31
CA LEU A 460 10.11 7.88 -1.47
C LEU A 460 9.69 6.41 -1.65
N GLY A 461 10.65 5.47 -1.66
CA GLY A 461 10.40 4.12 -2.10
C GLY A 461 10.01 4.11 -3.58
N SER A 462 8.92 3.43 -3.97
CA SER A 462 8.33 3.67 -5.30
C SER A 462 7.38 4.87 -5.24
N LEU A 463 7.42 5.71 -6.29
CA LEU A 463 6.50 6.84 -6.41
C LEU A 463 5.03 6.38 -6.39
N ASP A 464 4.78 5.21 -6.98
CA ASP A 464 3.46 4.57 -7.01
C ASP A 464 2.95 4.30 -5.58
N ARG A 465 3.75 3.62 -4.75
CA ARG A 465 3.42 3.32 -3.36
C ARG A 465 3.33 4.58 -2.51
N PHE A 466 4.25 5.52 -2.70
CA PHE A 466 4.23 6.79 -1.99
C PHE A 466 2.98 7.60 -2.32
N MET A 467 2.57 7.63 -3.60
CA MET A 467 1.32 8.25 -4.02
C MET A 467 0.11 7.56 -3.38
N ALA A 468 0.06 6.22 -3.36
CA ALA A 468 -0.99 5.49 -2.65
C ALA A 468 -1.06 5.91 -1.18
N TYR A 469 0.10 5.91 -0.49
CA TYR A 469 0.21 6.29 0.90
C TYR A 469 -0.31 7.71 1.18
N ILE A 470 0.13 8.72 0.43
CA ILE A 470 -0.32 10.10 0.67
C ILE A 470 -1.81 10.29 0.34
N LEU A 471 -2.35 9.60 -0.67
CA LEU A 471 -3.79 9.62 -0.98
C LEU A 471 -4.60 9.03 0.18
N GLU A 472 -4.16 7.90 0.74
CA GLU A 472 -4.82 7.25 1.88
C GLU A 472 -4.69 8.09 3.16
N GLU A 473 -3.51 8.65 3.43
CA GLU A 473 -3.25 9.47 4.62
C GLU A 473 -4.08 10.76 4.62
N THR A 474 -4.18 11.42 3.48
CA THR A 474 -4.91 12.68 3.32
C THR A 474 -6.38 12.52 2.92
N LYS A 475 -6.86 11.30 2.68
CA LYS A 475 -8.17 11.02 2.03
C LYS A 475 -8.30 11.75 0.68
N GLY A 476 -7.20 11.94 -0.02
CA GLY A 476 -7.13 12.67 -1.29
C GLY A 476 -7.07 14.21 -1.14
N ASN A 477 -7.11 14.75 0.08
CA ASN A 477 -6.95 16.20 0.33
C ASN A 477 -5.47 16.57 0.29
N LEU A 478 -4.92 16.62 -0.89
CA LEU A 478 -3.50 16.89 -1.10
C LEU A 478 -3.17 18.36 -0.77
N PRO A 479 -1.92 18.65 -0.31
CA PRO A 479 -1.42 20.02 -0.28
C PRO A 479 -1.55 20.66 -1.67
N THR A 480 -1.79 21.97 -1.72
CA THR A 480 -2.07 22.67 -2.98
C THR A 480 -1.00 22.45 -4.04
N TRP A 481 0.29 22.50 -3.66
CA TRP A 481 1.40 22.31 -4.60
C TRP A 481 1.38 20.93 -5.30
N LEU A 482 0.76 19.93 -4.69
CA LEU A 482 0.67 18.56 -5.20
C LEU A 482 -0.67 18.27 -5.90
N ALA A 483 -1.71 19.08 -5.65
CA ALA A 483 -3.03 18.88 -6.22
C ALA A 483 -3.01 19.02 -7.75
N PRO A 484 -3.61 18.06 -8.51
CA PRO A 484 -3.61 18.12 -9.98
C PRO A 484 -4.37 19.33 -10.54
N VAL A 485 -5.45 19.72 -9.89
CA VAL A 485 -6.16 20.99 -10.09
C VAL A 485 -6.09 21.72 -8.78
N GLN A 486 -5.45 22.89 -8.77
CA GLN A 486 -5.23 23.67 -7.54
C GLN A 486 -6.37 24.62 -7.27
N VAL A 487 -6.92 25.19 -8.32
CA VAL A 487 -8.03 26.14 -8.28
C VAL A 487 -9.05 25.79 -9.34
N ARG A 488 -10.33 25.83 -9.00
CA ARG A 488 -11.44 25.79 -9.97
C ARG A 488 -12.23 27.09 -9.89
N VAL A 489 -12.35 27.77 -11.01
CA VAL A 489 -13.09 29.05 -11.13
C VAL A 489 -14.46 28.80 -11.76
N MET A 490 -15.51 29.24 -11.10
CA MET A 490 -16.90 28.98 -11.51
C MET A 490 -17.72 30.27 -11.54
N PRO A 491 -18.06 30.81 -12.71
CA PRO A 491 -19.02 31.91 -12.80
C PRO A 491 -20.41 31.46 -12.35
N VAL A 492 -21.14 32.29 -11.58
CA VAL A 492 -22.48 31.95 -11.08
C VAL A 492 -23.50 31.81 -12.23
N LYS A 493 -23.28 32.53 -13.33
CA LYS A 493 -24.04 32.45 -14.58
C LYS A 493 -23.09 32.24 -15.74
N THR A 494 -23.17 31.11 -16.39
CA THR A 494 -22.28 30.72 -17.50
C THR A 494 -22.70 31.32 -18.85
N ASP A 495 -23.96 31.82 -18.94
CA ASP A 495 -24.53 32.53 -20.08
C ASP A 495 -24.28 34.05 -20.05
N ASN A 496 -23.65 34.56 -18.99
CA ASN A 496 -23.29 35.97 -18.86
C ASN A 496 -21.85 36.23 -19.30
N GLU A 497 -21.68 36.92 -20.43
CA GLU A 497 -20.36 37.18 -21.03
C GLU A 497 -19.41 37.94 -20.10
N GLU A 498 -19.91 38.89 -19.31
CA GLU A 498 -19.08 39.70 -18.41
C GLU A 498 -18.52 38.86 -17.24
N LEU A 499 -19.34 37.98 -16.66
CA LEU A 499 -18.90 37.10 -15.59
C LEU A 499 -17.92 36.05 -16.09
N THR A 500 -18.19 35.49 -17.29
CA THR A 500 -17.29 34.52 -17.92
C THR A 500 -15.95 35.17 -18.29
N ALA A 501 -15.97 36.41 -18.78
CA ALA A 501 -14.74 37.16 -19.08
C ALA A 501 -13.92 37.42 -17.80
N TYR A 502 -14.56 37.81 -16.70
CA TYR A 502 -13.84 38.00 -15.42
C TYR A 502 -13.32 36.69 -14.84
N ALA A 503 -14.09 35.60 -14.93
CA ALA A 503 -13.63 34.27 -14.52
C ALA A 503 -12.39 33.83 -15.33
N LYS A 504 -12.37 34.14 -16.63
CA LYS A 504 -11.22 33.90 -17.50
C LYS A 504 -10.02 34.75 -17.11
N GLU A 505 -10.23 36.05 -16.81
CA GLU A 505 -9.16 36.94 -16.31
C GLU A 505 -8.50 36.38 -15.04
N ILE A 506 -9.30 35.81 -14.11
CA ILE A 506 -8.78 35.13 -12.91
C ILE A 506 -7.91 33.93 -13.31
N CYS A 507 -8.40 33.09 -14.24
CA CYS A 507 -7.63 31.96 -14.73
C CYS A 507 -6.31 32.41 -15.36
N ASP A 508 -6.33 33.40 -16.25
CA ASP A 508 -5.13 33.94 -16.92
C ASP A 508 -4.10 34.49 -15.90
N ALA A 509 -4.58 35.18 -14.84
CA ALA A 509 -3.71 35.69 -13.77
C ALA A 509 -3.05 34.57 -12.96
N LEU A 510 -3.77 33.48 -12.70
CA LEU A 510 -3.26 32.31 -11.99
C LEU A 510 -2.31 31.48 -12.87
N GLU A 511 -2.65 31.25 -14.14
CA GLU A 511 -1.79 30.55 -15.12
C GLU A 511 -0.46 31.28 -15.32
N ALA A 512 -0.45 32.63 -15.32
CA ALA A 512 0.77 33.42 -15.40
C ALA A 512 1.75 33.19 -14.22
N LYS A 513 1.28 32.55 -13.13
CA LYS A 513 2.04 32.14 -11.95
C LYS A 513 2.26 30.63 -11.87
N ASP A 514 2.08 29.92 -12.98
CA ASP A 514 2.19 28.46 -13.09
C ASP A 514 1.21 27.70 -12.16
N VAL A 515 0.06 28.32 -11.81
CA VAL A 515 -0.99 27.67 -11.04
C VAL A 515 -1.84 26.79 -11.97
N ARG A 516 -2.09 25.55 -11.58
CA ARG A 516 -2.98 24.63 -12.29
C ARG A 516 -4.44 24.99 -11.99
N VAL A 517 -5.01 25.82 -12.84
CA VAL A 517 -6.39 26.32 -12.71
C VAL A 517 -7.30 25.69 -13.76
N GLU A 518 -8.56 25.49 -13.40
CA GLU A 518 -9.61 24.96 -14.27
C GLU A 518 -10.79 25.95 -14.28
N LEU A 519 -11.18 26.43 -15.46
CA LEU A 519 -12.41 27.19 -15.64
C LEU A 519 -13.56 26.21 -15.84
N ASP A 520 -14.56 26.28 -14.96
CA ASP A 520 -15.81 25.51 -15.10
C ASP A 520 -16.96 26.44 -15.48
N ASP A 521 -17.10 26.66 -16.77
CA ASP A 521 -18.17 27.48 -17.40
C ASP A 521 -19.27 26.63 -18.03
N ARG A 522 -19.34 25.33 -17.69
CA ARG A 522 -20.36 24.41 -18.21
C ARG A 522 -21.76 24.90 -17.85
N SER A 523 -22.72 24.66 -18.76
CA SER A 523 -24.13 24.99 -18.59
C SER A 523 -24.84 24.09 -17.56
N GLU A 524 -24.20 23.94 -16.37
CA GLU A 524 -24.68 23.14 -15.25
C GLU A 524 -24.97 24.05 -14.04
N LYS A 525 -25.82 23.58 -13.12
CA LYS A 525 -26.12 24.33 -11.90
C LYS A 525 -24.85 24.49 -11.05
N LEU A 526 -24.65 25.69 -10.49
CA LEU A 526 -23.49 26.00 -9.64
C LEU A 526 -23.30 24.94 -8.52
N GLY A 527 -24.40 24.51 -7.87
CA GLY A 527 -24.33 23.49 -6.82
C GLY A 527 -23.81 22.13 -7.30
N TYR A 528 -24.09 21.76 -8.55
CA TYR A 528 -23.54 20.55 -9.15
C TYR A 528 -22.04 20.69 -9.41
N ARG A 529 -21.60 21.80 -10.02
CA ARG A 529 -20.19 22.10 -10.29
C ARG A 529 -19.36 22.19 -9.00
N MET A 530 -19.91 22.80 -7.96
CA MET A 530 -19.32 22.82 -6.61
C MET A 530 -19.14 21.41 -6.05
N ARG A 531 -20.18 20.56 -6.14
CA ARG A 531 -20.11 19.17 -5.66
C ARG A 531 -19.04 18.36 -6.39
N GLU A 532 -18.95 18.50 -7.70
CA GLU A 532 -17.89 17.83 -8.46
C GLU A 532 -16.48 18.30 -8.02
N GLY A 533 -16.29 19.61 -7.80
CA GLY A 533 -15.04 20.14 -7.24
C GLY A 533 -14.69 19.52 -5.88
N GLN A 534 -15.68 19.34 -5.02
CA GLN A 534 -15.51 18.67 -3.73
C GLN A 534 -15.15 17.16 -3.90
N VAL A 535 -15.81 16.45 -4.81
CA VAL A 535 -15.48 15.02 -5.08
C VAL A 535 -14.07 14.88 -5.64
N GLN A 536 -13.65 15.80 -6.50
CA GLN A 536 -12.31 15.82 -7.09
C GLN A 536 -11.25 16.41 -6.15
N LYS A 537 -11.61 16.77 -4.92
CA LYS A 537 -10.67 17.26 -3.90
C LYS A 537 -9.87 18.50 -4.33
N VAL A 538 -10.50 19.39 -5.11
CA VAL A 538 -9.87 20.64 -5.53
C VAL A 538 -9.69 21.55 -4.31
N PRO A 539 -8.47 22.00 -3.98
CA PRO A 539 -8.20 22.78 -2.77
C PRO A 539 -9.01 24.09 -2.71
N TYR A 540 -9.06 24.83 -3.81
CA TYR A 540 -9.72 26.13 -3.89
C TYR A 540 -10.84 26.13 -4.91
N LEU A 541 -12.08 26.33 -4.46
CA LEU A 541 -13.27 26.48 -5.29
C LEU A 541 -13.71 27.94 -5.29
N LEU A 542 -13.42 28.66 -6.38
CA LEU A 542 -13.74 30.06 -6.56
C LEU A 542 -15.11 30.19 -7.21
N VAL A 543 -15.95 31.04 -6.63
CA VAL A 543 -17.25 31.43 -7.18
C VAL A 543 -17.19 32.90 -7.59
N VAL A 544 -17.58 33.20 -8.82
CA VAL A 544 -17.49 34.53 -9.40
C VAL A 544 -18.88 35.05 -9.74
N GLY A 545 -19.29 36.08 -9.03
CA GLY A 545 -20.55 36.82 -9.24
C GLY A 545 -20.29 38.27 -9.66
N PHE A 546 -21.35 39.06 -9.71
CA PHE A 546 -21.26 40.47 -10.09
C PHE A 546 -20.49 41.31 -9.07
N ASN A 547 -20.64 41.03 -7.77
CA ASN A 547 -19.91 41.76 -6.71
C ASN A 547 -18.41 41.52 -6.84
N GLU A 548 -17.98 40.23 -7.02
CA GLU A 548 -16.58 39.88 -7.19
C GLU A 548 -15.97 40.59 -8.41
N LYS A 549 -16.75 40.68 -9.52
CA LYS A 549 -16.29 41.41 -10.71
C LYS A 549 -16.15 42.90 -10.44
N GLU A 550 -17.17 43.54 -9.80
CA GLU A 550 -17.16 44.98 -9.53
C GLU A 550 -16.05 45.39 -8.58
N ASP A 551 -15.87 44.63 -7.48
CA ASP A 551 -14.88 44.89 -6.43
C ASP A 551 -13.49 44.33 -6.76
N ARG A 552 -13.33 43.59 -7.88
CA ARG A 552 -12.11 42.87 -8.29
C ARG A 552 -11.59 41.94 -7.19
N THR A 553 -12.50 41.17 -6.63
CA THR A 553 -12.24 40.19 -5.58
C THR A 553 -12.47 38.76 -6.07
N VAL A 554 -12.06 37.79 -5.29
CA VAL A 554 -12.40 36.38 -5.44
C VAL A 554 -13.06 35.87 -4.16
N SER A 555 -14.18 35.19 -4.31
CA SER A 555 -14.84 34.45 -3.22
C SER A 555 -14.50 32.98 -3.36
N PHE A 556 -13.78 32.41 -2.39
CA PHE A 556 -13.35 31.02 -2.44
C PHE A 556 -13.79 30.23 -1.22
N ARG A 557 -14.00 28.95 -1.45
CA ARG A 557 -14.25 27.95 -0.42
C ARG A 557 -13.18 26.88 -0.50
N LEU A 558 -12.60 26.53 0.65
CA LEU A 558 -11.67 25.40 0.76
C LEU A 558 -12.41 24.07 0.65
N HIS A 559 -11.71 23.05 0.15
CA HIS A 559 -12.25 21.69 0.16
C HIS A 559 -12.63 21.27 1.58
N GLY A 560 -13.82 20.67 1.72
CA GLY A 560 -14.35 20.19 3.01
C GLY A 560 -14.93 21.26 3.92
N GLU A 561 -14.73 22.56 3.63
CA GLU A 561 -15.25 23.65 4.43
C GLU A 561 -16.58 24.20 3.90
N LYS A 562 -17.36 24.82 4.79
CA LYS A 562 -18.62 25.49 4.45
C LYS A 562 -18.46 27.00 4.30
N ASP A 563 -17.49 27.55 4.99
CA ASP A 563 -17.25 28.99 5.02
C ASP A 563 -16.62 29.48 3.71
N THR A 564 -16.94 30.70 3.34
CA THR A 564 -16.40 31.38 2.15
C THR A 564 -15.52 32.55 2.61
N THR A 565 -14.33 32.65 2.03
CA THR A 565 -13.40 33.75 2.25
C THR A 565 -13.36 34.62 1.01
N VAL A 566 -13.29 35.93 1.19
CA VAL A 566 -13.20 36.91 0.10
C VAL A 566 -11.88 37.68 0.21
N LEU A 567 -11.14 37.74 -0.89
CA LEU A 567 -9.88 38.49 -0.99
C LEU A 567 -9.83 39.28 -2.30
N PRO A 568 -9.08 40.42 -2.34
CA PRO A 568 -8.69 41.03 -3.60
C PRO A 568 -7.96 40.02 -4.50
N LEU A 569 -8.21 40.05 -5.81
CA LEU A 569 -7.63 39.11 -6.76
C LEU A 569 -6.11 39.06 -6.66
N ASP A 570 -5.44 40.23 -6.67
CA ASP A 570 -3.98 40.30 -6.62
C ASP A 570 -3.41 39.68 -5.33
N GLU A 571 -4.07 39.93 -4.19
CA GLU A 571 -3.67 39.37 -2.89
C GLU A 571 -3.85 37.84 -2.86
N PHE A 572 -4.93 37.34 -3.42
CA PHE A 572 -5.15 35.89 -3.52
C PHE A 572 -4.07 35.22 -4.36
N VAL A 573 -3.76 35.78 -5.54
CA VAL A 573 -2.73 35.27 -6.46
C VAL A 573 -1.36 35.24 -5.78
N GLU A 574 -0.96 36.32 -5.09
CA GLU A 574 0.31 36.40 -4.38
C GLU A 574 0.42 35.38 -3.24
N LYS A 575 -0.61 35.27 -2.42
CA LYS A 575 -0.66 34.31 -1.32
C LYS A 575 -0.62 32.87 -1.82
N LEU A 576 -1.34 32.56 -2.90
CA LEU A 576 -1.38 31.23 -3.48
C LEU A 576 -0.03 30.85 -4.12
N GLU A 577 0.61 31.79 -4.83
CA GLU A 577 1.95 31.59 -5.36
C GLU A 577 2.95 31.28 -4.23
N ASN A 578 2.88 32.01 -3.11
CA ASN A 578 3.72 31.76 -1.94
C ASN A 578 3.45 30.38 -1.31
N GLU A 579 2.18 29.97 -1.18
CA GLU A 579 1.79 28.67 -0.66
C GLU A 579 2.38 27.52 -1.51
N ILE A 580 2.24 27.63 -2.83
CA ILE A 580 2.73 26.62 -3.78
C ILE A 580 4.25 26.56 -3.80
N LYS A 581 4.94 27.71 -3.94
CA LYS A 581 6.41 27.80 -4.01
C LYS A 581 7.10 27.26 -2.75
N ASN A 582 6.55 27.57 -1.59
CA ASN A 582 7.09 27.13 -0.30
C ASN A 582 6.54 25.78 0.15
N LYS A 583 5.70 25.14 -0.67
CA LYS A 583 5.09 23.83 -0.39
C LYS A 583 4.39 23.78 0.97
N LEU A 584 3.67 24.86 1.31
CA LEU A 584 2.96 24.96 2.57
C LEU A 584 1.86 23.90 2.64
N ARG A 585 1.61 23.40 3.85
CA ARG A 585 0.57 22.42 4.13
C ARG A 585 -0.74 23.07 4.60
N THR A 586 -0.68 24.35 4.93
CA THR A 586 -1.84 25.15 5.36
C THR A 586 -2.33 25.98 4.19
N HIS A 587 -3.64 25.96 3.97
CA HIS A 587 -4.29 26.77 2.93
C HIS A 587 -4.53 28.22 3.37
N ILE A 588 -4.64 29.12 2.40
CA ILE A 588 -5.04 30.51 2.64
C ILE A 588 -6.42 30.50 3.32
N GLY A 589 -6.56 31.19 4.44
CA GLY A 589 -7.82 31.26 5.19
C GLY A 589 -8.10 30.12 6.16
N ALA A 590 -7.22 29.11 6.23
CA ALA A 590 -7.30 28.06 7.24
C ALA A 590 -6.69 28.46 8.61
N GLU A 591 -6.16 29.66 8.72
CA GLU A 591 -5.65 30.22 9.98
C GLU A 591 -6.83 30.65 10.87
N LYS A 592 -7.37 29.71 11.63
CA LYS A 592 -8.28 30.03 12.75
C LYS A 592 -7.89 29.23 13.99
#